data_e153201f8b0d3626613cbf34e57811c5
#
_entry.id   e153201f8b0d3626613cbf34e57811c5
#
_cell.length_a   1.000
_cell.length_b   1.000
_cell.length_c   1.000
_cell.angle_alpha   90.00
_cell.angle_beta   90.00
_cell.angle_gamma   90.00
#
_symmetry.space_group_name_H-M   'P 1'
#
loop_
_entity.id
_entity.type
_entity.pdbx_description
1 polymer ?
#
loop_
_entity_poly.entity_id
_entity_poly.type
_entity_poly.pdbx_seq_one_letter_code
_entity_poly.pdbx_strand_id
1 'polypeptide(L)'
;MMMEAEARQTLEEKIPAWVDGRLMPVGKLEVHQRGLRHKAVSVFVTQGSRVLIQRRALSKYHTPGLWANTCCTHPRWDEDPATCAVRRLREELGITGLFPAFADRVEYRADVGNGLIEHELVDIFVAEAPATLAFTLNPEEVAETRWVDLYDLSAEVLRCPDRFTPWLRIYMTEHLGRIFGATMGTAR
;
A
#
# COMPACT_ATOMS: atom_id res chain seq x y z
N MET A 1 17.80 12.76 16.77
CA MET A 1 18.42 11.53 17.30
C MET A 1 17.50 10.31 17.27
N MET A 2 16.31 10.30 17.92
CA MET A 2 15.37 9.17 17.81
C MET A 2 14.76 9.04 16.40
N MET A 3 14.31 10.12 15.78
CA MET A 3 13.77 10.16 14.41
C MET A 3 14.78 9.70 13.34
N GLU A 4 16.07 10.00 13.50
CA GLU A 4 17.11 9.52 12.58
C GLU A 4 17.41 8.02 12.74
N ALA A 5 17.24 7.48 13.94
CA ALA A 5 17.43 6.06 14.21
C ALA A 5 16.29 5.20 13.61
N GLU A 6 15.02 5.64 13.72
CA GLU A 6 13.86 4.95 13.13
C GLU A 6 13.86 5.03 11.60
N ALA A 7 14.21 6.19 11.03
CA ALA A 7 14.41 6.32 9.59
C ALA A 7 15.54 5.40 9.07
N ARG A 8 16.63 5.26 9.81
CA ARG A 8 17.71 4.32 9.48
C ARG A 8 17.24 2.87 9.60
N GLN A 9 16.49 2.53 10.64
CA GLN A 9 15.97 1.17 10.84
C GLN A 9 15.01 0.75 9.72
N THR A 10 14.17 1.66 9.22
CA THR A 10 13.28 1.43 8.07
C THR A 10 14.07 1.21 6.77
N LEU A 11 15.20 1.88 6.60
CA LEU A 11 16.07 1.73 5.42
C LEU A 11 16.93 0.46 5.46
N GLU A 12 17.22 -0.06 6.67
CA GLU A 12 17.96 -1.30 6.88
C GLU A 12 17.04 -2.54 6.86
N GLU A 13 15.73 -2.35 6.85
CA GLU A 13 14.76 -3.44 6.78
C GLU A 13 14.99 -4.28 5.52
N LYS A 14 15.16 -5.59 5.71
CA LYS A 14 15.32 -6.53 4.59
C LYS A 14 13.96 -7.06 4.14
N ILE A 15 13.72 -6.93 2.85
CA ILE A 15 12.49 -7.40 2.20
C ILE A 15 12.81 -8.49 1.17
N PRO A 16 11.82 -9.37 0.85
CA PRO A 16 12.02 -10.43 -0.14
C PRO A 16 12.12 -9.87 -1.56
N ALA A 17 13.29 -9.99 -2.18
CA ALA A 17 13.53 -9.55 -3.55
C ALA A 17 14.24 -10.64 -4.37
N TRP A 18 14.02 -10.63 -5.69
CA TRP A 18 14.68 -11.55 -6.60
C TRP A 18 16.01 -10.97 -7.10
N VAL A 19 17.09 -11.71 -6.84
CA VAL A 19 18.43 -11.44 -7.36
C VAL A 19 18.87 -12.66 -8.15
N ASP A 20 19.19 -12.48 -9.43
CA ASP A 20 19.59 -13.56 -10.34
C ASP A 20 18.61 -14.76 -10.32
N GLY A 21 17.30 -14.46 -10.27
CA GLY A 21 16.23 -15.45 -10.25
C GLY A 21 15.99 -16.13 -8.90
N ARG A 22 16.73 -15.78 -7.85
CA ARG A 22 16.58 -16.32 -6.49
C ARG A 22 15.94 -15.30 -5.56
N LEU A 23 14.96 -15.74 -4.79
CA LEU A 23 14.36 -14.90 -3.73
C LEU A 23 15.33 -14.82 -2.54
N MET A 24 15.67 -13.59 -2.13
CA MET A 24 16.66 -13.30 -1.10
C MET A 24 16.23 -12.10 -0.23
N PRO A 25 16.70 -12.02 1.02
CA PRO A 25 16.53 -10.83 1.85
C PRO A 25 17.51 -9.73 1.38
N VAL A 26 16.96 -8.64 0.84
CA VAL A 26 17.72 -7.48 0.34
C VAL A 26 17.27 -6.22 1.07
N GLY A 27 18.20 -5.29 1.33
CA GLY A 27 17.90 -4.01 1.96
C GLY A 27 16.86 -3.23 1.15
N LYS A 28 15.83 -2.71 1.81
CA LYS A 28 14.69 -2.06 1.17
C LYS A 28 15.11 -0.91 0.24
N LEU A 29 16.02 -0.05 0.67
CA LEU A 29 16.52 1.04 -0.17
C LEU A 29 17.26 0.52 -1.41
N GLU A 30 18.12 -0.48 -1.24
CA GLU A 30 18.87 -1.10 -2.35
C GLU A 30 17.93 -1.70 -3.38
N VAL A 31 16.85 -2.36 -2.94
CA VAL A 31 15.82 -2.93 -3.82
C VAL A 31 15.25 -1.87 -4.75
N HIS A 32 14.88 -0.71 -4.22
CA HIS A 32 14.30 0.39 -5.00
C HIS A 32 15.33 1.10 -5.88
N GLN A 33 16.57 1.27 -5.40
CA GLN A 33 17.66 1.87 -6.18
C GLN A 33 18.04 1.01 -7.40
N ARG A 34 18.04 -0.30 -7.24
CA ARG A 34 18.34 -1.25 -8.31
C ARG A 34 17.12 -1.65 -9.13
N GLY A 35 15.91 -1.28 -8.70
CA GLY A 35 14.65 -1.68 -9.34
C GLY A 35 14.46 -3.19 -9.35
N LEU A 36 14.90 -3.89 -8.31
CA LEU A 36 14.76 -5.34 -8.20
C LEU A 36 13.27 -5.71 -8.07
N ARG A 37 12.87 -6.78 -8.72
CA ARG A 37 11.55 -7.38 -8.49
C ARG A 37 11.46 -7.83 -7.04
N HIS A 38 10.40 -7.44 -6.32
CA HIS A 38 10.26 -7.73 -4.89
C HIS A 38 8.81 -7.95 -4.49
N LYS A 39 8.60 -8.57 -3.34
CA LYS A 39 7.27 -8.79 -2.79
C LYS A 39 6.74 -7.53 -2.11
N ALA A 40 5.46 -7.26 -2.32
CA ALA A 40 4.74 -6.20 -1.66
C ALA A 40 3.34 -6.65 -1.23
N VAL A 41 2.72 -5.86 -0.36
CA VAL A 41 1.36 -6.04 0.15
C VAL A 41 0.62 -4.72 0.04
N SER A 42 -0.57 -4.76 -0.55
CA SER A 42 -1.51 -3.64 -0.58
C SER A 42 -2.80 -4.02 0.13
N VAL A 43 -3.32 -3.11 0.95
CA VAL A 43 -4.58 -3.32 1.66
C VAL A 43 -5.57 -2.21 1.30
N PHE A 44 -6.80 -2.61 1.05
CA PHE A 44 -7.96 -1.73 0.92
C PHE A 44 -8.93 -2.02 2.05
N VAL A 45 -9.24 -1.02 2.86
CA VAL A 45 -10.31 -1.09 3.87
C VAL A 45 -11.54 -0.41 3.28
N THR A 46 -12.65 -1.13 3.25
CA THR A 46 -13.91 -0.69 2.63
C THR A 46 -15.04 -0.55 3.64
N GLN A 47 -16.02 0.28 3.31
CA GLN A 47 -17.34 0.37 3.95
C GLN A 47 -18.39 0.50 2.85
N GLY A 48 -18.98 -0.61 2.44
CA GLY A 48 -19.84 -0.65 1.27
C GLY A 48 -19.10 -0.20 0.01
N SER A 49 -19.59 0.83 -0.69
CA SER A 49 -18.92 1.37 -1.90
C SER A 49 -17.74 2.30 -1.60
N ARG A 50 -17.49 2.66 -0.35
CA ARG A 50 -16.42 3.58 0.03
C ARG A 50 -15.15 2.82 0.42
N VAL A 51 -14.01 3.41 0.10
CA VAL A 51 -12.68 2.93 0.48
C VAL A 51 -11.96 4.00 1.31
N LEU A 52 -11.23 3.55 2.33
CA LEU A 52 -10.34 4.40 3.11
C LEU A 52 -9.02 4.57 2.36
N ILE A 53 -8.69 5.79 1.98
CA ILE A 53 -7.39 6.12 1.39
C ILE A 53 -6.58 6.97 2.37
N GLN A 54 -5.24 6.88 2.27
CA GLN A 54 -4.31 7.65 3.07
C GLN A 54 -3.50 8.62 2.22
N ARG A 55 -3.16 9.77 2.79
CA ARG A 55 -2.12 10.65 2.27
C ARG A 55 -0.81 10.34 2.97
N ARG A 56 0.20 10.01 2.18
CA ARG A 56 1.52 9.63 2.72
C ARG A 56 2.16 10.79 3.46
N ALA A 57 2.85 10.51 4.57
CA ALA A 57 3.60 11.51 5.30
C ALA A 57 4.64 12.21 4.40
N LEU A 58 4.90 13.49 4.67
CA LEU A 58 5.87 14.28 3.89
C LEU A 58 7.32 13.82 4.14
N SER A 59 7.58 13.10 5.22
CA SER A 59 8.88 12.49 5.55
C SER A 59 9.22 11.24 4.76
N LYS A 60 8.28 10.69 3.97
CA LYS A 60 8.54 9.46 3.18
C LYS A 60 9.60 9.72 2.09
N TYR A 61 10.53 8.78 1.92
CA TYR A 61 11.66 8.91 0.97
C TYR A 61 11.25 8.85 -0.50
N HIS A 62 10.07 8.29 -0.82
CA HIS A 62 9.47 8.37 -2.15
C HIS A 62 7.97 8.67 -2.08
N THR A 63 7.44 9.30 -3.11
CA THR A 63 6.03 9.69 -3.22
C THR A 63 5.45 10.38 -1.97
N PRO A 64 6.19 11.33 -1.30
CA PRO A 64 5.69 12.04 -0.13
C PRO A 64 4.46 12.87 -0.49
N GLY A 65 3.46 12.90 0.41
CA GLY A 65 2.27 13.73 0.25
C GLY A 65 1.27 13.27 -0.80
N LEU A 66 1.52 12.16 -1.51
CA LEU A 66 0.56 11.60 -2.47
C LEU A 66 -0.47 10.72 -1.77
N TRP A 67 -1.65 10.64 -2.37
CA TRP A 67 -2.72 9.74 -1.95
C TRP A 67 -2.43 8.30 -2.40
N ALA A 68 -2.59 7.37 -1.49
CA ALA A 68 -2.43 5.93 -1.70
C ALA A 68 -3.67 5.17 -1.20
N ASN A 69 -3.77 3.88 -1.50
CA ASN A 69 -4.73 2.98 -0.86
C ASN A 69 -4.53 2.95 0.67
N THR A 70 -5.37 2.22 1.39
CA THR A 70 -5.37 2.22 2.86
C THR A 70 -4.00 1.92 3.45
N CYS A 71 -3.28 0.94 2.91
CA CYS A 71 -1.91 0.62 3.29
C CYS A 71 -1.18 -0.02 2.10
N CYS A 72 0.07 0.39 1.85
CA CYS A 72 0.95 -0.23 0.87
C CYS A 72 2.34 -0.40 1.49
N THR A 73 2.86 -1.62 1.50
CA THR A 73 4.02 -1.98 2.29
C THR A 73 4.75 -3.22 1.74
N HIS A 74 5.84 -3.59 2.40
CA HIS A 74 6.60 -4.80 2.09
C HIS A 74 6.55 -5.76 3.28
N PRO A 75 6.39 -7.08 3.04
CA PRO A 75 6.58 -8.07 4.10
C PRO A 75 8.06 -8.07 4.52
N ARG A 76 8.32 -8.38 5.77
CA ARG A 76 9.67 -8.71 6.23
C ARG A 76 10.12 -10.03 5.61
N TRP A 77 11.41 -10.30 5.65
CA TRP A 77 11.89 -11.62 5.28
C TRP A 77 11.19 -12.70 6.12
N ASP A 78 10.69 -13.74 5.46
CA ASP A 78 9.91 -14.84 6.05
C ASP A 78 8.55 -14.46 6.67
N GLU A 79 8.06 -13.22 6.47
CA GLU A 79 6.73 -12.83 6.90
C GLU A 79 5.66 -13.23 5.86
N ASP A 80 4.59 -13.85 6.35
CA ASP A 80 3.42 -14.13 5.53
C ASP A 80 2.71 -12.83 5.11
N PRO A 81 2.28 -12.68 3.83
CA PRO A 81 1.63 -11.46 3.35
C PRO A 81 0.37 -11.04 4.11
N ALA A 82 -0.48 -11.99 4.54
CA ALA A 82 -1.68 -11.66 5.33
C ALA A 82 -1.31 -11.16 6.73
N THR A 83 -0.29 -11.74 7.35
CA THR A 83 0.27 -11.26 8.62
C THR A 83 0.84 -9.85 8.47
N CYS A 84 1.57 -9.59 7.39
CA CYS A 84 2.08 -8.26 7.05
C CYS A 84 0.93 -7.24 6.92
N ALA A 85 -0.15 -7.58 6.22
CA ALA A 85 -1.32 -6.72 6.05
C ALA A 85 -1.91 -6.28 7.40
N VAL A 86 -2.15 -7.22 8.31
CA VAL A 86 -2.69 -6.94 9.66
C VAL A 86 -1.72 -6.10 10.49
N ARG A 87 -0.44 -6.45 10.49
CA ARG A 87 0.60 -5.73 11.22
C ARG A 87 0.65 -4.26 10.78
N ARG A 88 0.70 -4.01 9.49
CA ARG A 88 0.86 -2.66 8.94
C ARG A 88 -0.40 -1.80 9.08
N LEU A 89 -1.59 -2.36 8.99
CA LEU A 89 -2.81 -1.63 9.34
C LEU A 89 -2.75 -1.10 10.78
N ARG A 90 -2.21 -1.90 11.71
CA ARG A 90 -2.02 -1.48 13.10
C ARG A 90 -0.92 -0.43 13.22
N GLU A 91 0.23 -0.61 12.59
CA GLU A 91 1.39 0.28 12.71
C GLU A 91 1.18 1.64 12.06
N GLU A 92 0.52 1.70 10.89
CA GLU A 92 0.29 2.95 10.16
C GLU A 92 -0.97 3.69 10.61
N LEU A 93 -2.05 2.95 10.90
CA LEU A 93 -3.40 3.49 11.10
C LEU A 93 -4.01 3.14 12.46
N GLY A 94 -3.33 2.36 13.31
CA GLY A 94 -3.90 1.90 14.57
C GLY A 94 -5.12 0.98 14.41
N ILE A 95 -5.40 0.52 13.20
CA ILE A 95 -6.54 -0.36 12.90
C ILE A 95 -6.25 -1.77 13.40
N THR A 96 -7.16 -2.29 14.22
CA THR A 96 -7.12 -3.65 14.77
C THR A 96 -8.46 -4.35 14.58
N GLY A 97 -8.47 -5.69 14.66
CA GLY A 97 -9.71 -6.48 14.57
C GLY A 97 -10.27 -6.66 13.16
N LEU A 98 -9.58 -6.20 12.13
CA LEU A 98 -9.91 -6.51 10.74
C LEU A 98 -9.08 -7.71 10.27
N PHE A 99 -9.70 -8.53 9.42
CA PHE A 99 -9.09 -9.71 8.80
C PHE A 99 -9.11 -9.55 7.28
N PRO A 100 -8.08 -8.92 6.70
CA PRO A 100 -8.02 -8.69 5.25
C PRO A 100 -8.00 -10.02 4.49
N ALA A 101 -8.92 -10.17 3.53
CA ALA A 101 -8.98 -11.31 2.64
C ALA A 101 -8.18 -11.05 1.36
N PHE A 102 -7.47 -12.06 0.87
CA PHE A 102 -6.77 -11.96 -0.42
C PHE A 102 -7.78 -11.72 -1.55
N ALA A 103 -7.53 -10.70 -2.36
CA ALA A 103 -8.39 -10.30 -3.48
C ALA A 103 -7.71 -10.58 -4.83
N ASP A 104 -6.47 -10.15 -5.01
CA ASP A 104 -5.75 -10.28 -6.28
C ASP A 104 -4.24 -10.27 -6.09
N ARG A 105 -3.52 -10.67 -7.15
CA ARG A 105 -2.07 -10.50 -7.25
C ARG A 105 -1.73 -9.73 -8.51
N VAL A 106 -1.03 -8.63 -8.35
CA VAL A 106 -0.65 -7.72 -9.43
C VAL A 106 0.86 -7.58 -9.49
N GLU A 107 1.41 -7.56 -10.69
CA GLU A 107 2.81 -7.19 -10.89
C GLU A 107 2.87 -5.89 -11.68
N TYR A 108 3.67 -4.94 -11.22
CA TYR A 108 3.90 -3.69 -11.93
C TYR A 108 5.33 -3.17 -11.73
N ARG A 109 5.72 -2.27 -12.62
CA ARG A 109 6.98 -1.52 -12.52
C ARG A 109 6.70 -0.04 -12.76
N ALA A 110 7.12 0.82 -11.82
CA ALA A 110 6.90 2.25 -11.89
C ALA A 110 8.12 3.03 -11.36
N ASP A 111 8.39 4.17 -11.99
CA ASP A 111 9.29 5.18 -11.44
C ASP A 111 8.54 5.94 -10.33
N VAL A 112 9.17 6.07 -9.17
CA VAL A 112 8.59 6.77 -8.01
C VAL A 112 9.37 8.02 -7.63
N GLY A 113 10.22 8.49 -8.53
CA GLY A 113 11.04 9.68 -8.37
C GLY A 113 12.38 9.41 -7.67
N ASN A 114 13.27 10.41 -7.72
CA ASN A 114 14.59 10.36 -7.08
C ASN A 114 15.47 9.17 -7.51
N GLY A 115 15.26 8.64 -8.72
CA GLY A 115 15.98 7.47 -9.22
C GLY A 115 15.58 6.15 -8.57
N LEU A 116 14.42 6.11 -7.90
CA LEU A 116 13.87 4.93 -7.25
C LEU A 116 12.81 4.27 -8.13
N ILE A 117 12.78 2.95 -8.13
CA ILE A 117 11.89 2.14 -8.95
C ILE A 117 11.16 1.14 -8.05
N GLU A 118 9.83 1.13 -8.16
CA GLU A 118 8.98 0.06 -7.68
C GLU A 118 8.85 -1.01 -8.76
N HIS A 119 9.30 -2.22 -8.49
CA HIS A 119 9.05 -3.39 -9.35
C HIS A 119 8.48 -4.49 -8.46
N GLU A 120 7.19 -4.43 -8.25
CA GLU A 120 6.51 -5.18 -7.21
C GLU A 120 5.66 -6.34 -7.76
N LEU A 121 5.77 -7.48 -7.08
CA LEU A 121 4.75 -8.52 -7.09
C LEU A 121 3.91 -8.36 -5.83
N VAL A 122 2.73 -7.78 -5.99
CA VAL A 122 1.87 -7.32 -4.90
C VAL A 122 0.76 -8.31 -4.62
N ASP A 123 0.65 -8.76 -3.37
CA ASP A 123 -0.55 -9.41 -2.86
C ASP A 123 -1.51 -8.33 -2.35
N ILE A 124 -2.71 -8.26 -2.95
CA ILE A 124 -3.74 -7.28 -2.63
C ILE A 124 -4.79 -7.92 -1.72
N PHE A 125 -5.09 -7.24 -0.63
CA PHE A 125 -6.07 -7.66 0.36
C PHE A 125 -7.18 -6.61 0.50
N VAL A 126 -8.40 -7.08 0.77
CA VAL A 126 -9.57 -6.23 1.06
C VAL A 126 -10.17 -6.63 2.39
N ALA A 127 -10.51 -5.64 3.22
CA ALA A 127 -11.19 -5.83 4.48
C ALA A 127 -12.41 -4.92 4.58
N GLU A 128 -13.59 -5.49 4.80
CA GLU A 128 -14.79 -4.71 5.13
C GLU A 128 -14.72 -4.26 6.59
N ALA A 129 -14.92 -2.98 6.83
CA ALA A 129 -14.86 -2.37 8.15
C ALA A 129 -16.26 -1.98 8.65
N PRO A 130 -16.52 -2.08 9.96
CA PRO A 130 -17.75 -1.58 10.55
C PRO A 130 -17.82 -0.05 10.43
N ALA A 131 -19.04 0.52 10.42
CA ALA A 131 -19.25 1.96 10.38
C ALA A 131 -18.59 2.72 11.55
N THR A 132 -18.34 2.00 12.65
CA THR A 132 -17.69 2.52 13.87
C THR A 132 -16.19 2.29 13.91
N LEU A 133 -15.55 1.99 12.75
CA LEU A 133 -14.10 1.78 12.72
C LEU A 133 -13.36 2.98 13.33
N ALA A 134 -12.65 2.72 14.42
CA ALA A 134 -11.73 3.68 15.01
C ALA A 134 -10.32 3.43 14.51
N PHE A 135 -9.56 4.50 14.27
CA PHE A 135 -8.17 4.41 13.90
C PHE A 135 -7.39 5.62 14.41
N THR A 136 -6.09 5.44 14.57
CA THR A 136 -5.15 6.47 15.03
C THR A 136 -3.96 6.49 14.11
N LEU A 137 -3.73 7.63 13.46
CA LEU A 137 -2.66 7.75 12.47
C LEU A 137 -1.29 7.79 13.13
N ASN A 138 -0.34 7.04 12.55
CA ASN A 138 1.07 7.26 12.81
C ASN A 138 1.54 8.42 11.91
N PRO A 139 1.90 9.59 12.47
CA PRO A 139 2.22 10.77 11.67
C PRO A 139 3.50 10.64 10.83
N GLU A 140 4.36 9.67 11.14
CA GLU A 140 5.55 9.38 10.34
C GLU A 140 5.23 8.58 9.06
N GLU A 141 4.08 7.91 9.05
CA GLU A 141 3.61 7.11 7.92
C GLU A 141 2.50 7.82 7.15
N VAL A 142 1.53 8.42 7.86
CA VAL A 142 0.27 8.92 7.33
C VAL A 142 -0.01 10.34 7.79
N ALA A 143 -0.13 11.27 6.84
CA ALA A 143 -0.47 12.67 7.13
C ALA A 143 -1.97 12.86 7.39
N GLU A 144 -2.81 12.21 6.59
CA GLU A 144 -4.28 12.26 6.70
C GLU A 144 -4.94 11.08 6.02
N THR A 145 -6.22 10.87 6.29
CA THR A 145 -7.05 9.85 5.64
C THR A 145 -8.39 10.43 5.22
N ARG A 146 -9.04 9.81 4.25
CA ARG A 146 -10.42 10.08 3.89
C ARG A 146 -11.14 8.84 3.36
N TRP A 147 -12.43 8.77 3.61
CA TRP A 147 -13.33 7.84 2.93
C TRP A 147 -13.77 8.44 1.60
N VAL A 148 -13.71 7.65 0.53
CA VAL A 148 -14.12 8.08 -0.81
C VAL A 148 -14.86 6.93 -1.50
N ASP A 149 -15.91 7.24 -2.25
CA ASP A 149 -16.58 6.25 -3.08
C ASP A 149 -15.65 5.73 -4.18
N LEU A 150 -15.71 4.43 -4.49
CA LEU A 150 -14.81 3.80 -5.47
C LEU A 150 -14.94 4.40 -6.88
N TYR A 151 -16.14 4.78 -7.30
CA TYR A 151 -16.34 5.42 -8.60
C TYR A 151 -15.79 6.84 -8.61
N ASP A 152 -16.03 7.59 -7.54
CA ASP A 152 -15.47 8.95 -7.39
C ASP A 152 -13.95 8.92 -7.34
N LEU A 153 -13.36 7.95 -6.65
CA LEU A 153 -11.89 7.77 -6.61
C LEU A 153 -11.35 7.45 -8.00
N SER A 154 -12.00 6.55 -8.73
CA SER A 154 -11.59 6.21 -10.10
C SER A 154 -11.62 7.43 -11.02
N ALA A 155 -12.68 8.22 -10.94
CA ALA A 155 -12.83 9.46 -11.71
C ALA A 155 -11.78 10.53 -11.30
N GLU A 156 -11.48 10.64 -9.99
CA GLU A 156 -10.49 11.59 -9.50
C GLU A 156 -9.07 11.20 -9.93
N VAL A 157 -8.73 9.91 -9.89
CA VAL A 157 -7.44 9.38 -10.36
C VAL A 157 -7.21 9.70 -11.84
N LEU A 158 -8.23 9.57 -12.68
CA LEU A 158 -8.14 9.91 -14.10
C LEU A 158 -7.99 11.41 -14.34
N ARG A 159 -8.69 12.24 -13.56
CA ARG A 159 -8.71 13.69 -13.72
C ARG A 159 -7.48 14.38 -13.15
N CYS A 160 -6.93 13.88 -12.05
CA CYS A 160 -5.83 14.48 -11.30
C CYS A 160 -4.77 13.43 -10.91
N PRO A 161 -4.14 12.72 -11.88
CA PRO A 161 -3.27 11.58 -11.62
C PRO A 161 -2.05 11.94 -10.74
N ASP A 162 -1.55 13.15 -10.82
CA ASP A 162 -0.36 13.60 -10.07
C ASP A 162 -0.60 13.70 -8.55
N ARG A 163 -1.85 13.62 -8.10
CA ARG A 163 -2.20 13.58 -6.67
C ARG A 163 -2.08 12.19 -6.06
N PHE A 164 -1.94 11.15 -6.88
CA PHE A 164 -2.00 9.76 -6.49
C PHE A 164 -0.71 9.01 -6.78
N THR A 165 -0.41 8.04 -5.93
CA THR A 165 0.75 7.18 -6.13
C THR A 165 0.61 6.37 -7.42
N PRO A 166 1.73 6.02 -8.09
CA PRO A 166 1.69 5.24 -9.32
C PRO A 166 0.92 3.92 -9.17
N TRP A 167 1.10 3.20 -8.08
CA TRP A 167 0.41 1.92 -7.85
C TRP A 167 -1.09 2.08 -7.65
N LEU A 168 -1.57 3.10 -6.89
CA LEU A 168 -3.01 3.32 -6.76
C LEU A 168 -3.64 3.64 -8.11
N ARG A 169 -2.96 4.41 -8.95
CA ARG A 169 -3.42 4.68 -10.32
C ARG A 169 -3.57 3.39 -11.11
N ILE A 170 -2.58 2.51 -11.10
CA ILE A 170 -2.60 1.20 -11.77
C ILE A 170 -3.78 0.36 -11.26
N TYR A 171 -3.97 0.25 -9.95
CA TYR A 171 -5.08 -0.51 -9.38
C TYR A 171 -6.44 0.00 -9.82
N MET A 172 -6.64 1.33 -9.79
CA MET A 172 -7.92 1.93 -10.12
C MET A 172 -8.23 1.93 -11.61
N THR A 173 -7.23 1.93 -12.50
CA THR A 173 -7.43 1.95 -13.95
C THR A 173 -7.42 0.56 -14.58
N GLU A 174 -6.66 -0.39 -14.07
CA GLU A 174 -6.42 -1.67 -14.72
C GLU A 174 -6.97 -2.87 -13.95
N HIS A 175 -7.13 -2.75 -12.61
CA HIS A 175 -7.44 -3.89 -11.75
C HIS A 175 -8.70 -3.71 -10.88
N LEU A 176 -9.44 -2.60 -11.02
CA LEU A 176 -10.59 -2.26 -10.18
C LEU A 176 -11.61 -3.42 -10.07
N GLY A 177 -12.00 -4.01 -11.19
CA GLY A 177 -12.98 -5.10 -11.23
C GLY A 177 -12.49 -6.39 -10.59
N ARG A 178 -11.18 -6.67 -10.64
CA ARG A 178 -10.58 -7.86 -10.01
C ARG A 178 -10.43 -7.69 -8.51
N ILE A 179 -10.09 -6.48 -8.06
CA ILE A 179 -9.90 -6.18 -6.64
C ILE A 179 -11.26 -6.08 -5.92
N PHE A 180 -12.24 -5.42 -6.53
CA PHE A 180 -13.51 -5.08 -5.88
C PHE A 180 -14.73 -5.77 -6.47
N GLY A 181 -14.58 -6.68 -7.43
CA GLY A 181 -15.70 -7.28 -8.17
C GLY A 181 -16.75 -7.95 -7.29
N ALA A 182 -16.36 -8.56 -6.19
CA ALA A 182 -17.28 -9.13 -5.20
C ALA A 182 -18.06 -8.04 -4.42
N THR A 183 -17.43 -6.90 -4.16
CA THR A 183 -18.03 -5.76 -3.42
C THR A 183 -18.97 -4.95 -4.32
N MET A 184 -18.69 -4.85 -5.60
CA MET A 184 -19.50 -4.09 -6.58
C MET A 184 -20.77 -4.84 -7.02
N GLY A 185 -20.83 -6.16 -6.83
CA GLY A 185 -21.96 -7.00 -7.22
C GLY A 185 -23.14 -7.03 -6.24
N THR A 186 -23.03 -6.46 -5.05
CA THR A 186 -24.04 -6.48 -3.99
C THR A 186 -24.93 -5.22 -3.93
N ALA A 187 -24.69 -4.23 -4.77
CA ALA A 187 -25.56 -3.05 -4.91
C ALA A 187 -26.67 -3.32 -5.93
N ARG A 188 -27.70 -4.09 -5.52
CA ARG A 188 -29.02 -4.16 -6.18
C ARG A 188 -30.11 -3.90 -5.18
#